data_27f06ce89a9969021a6fa97fbd6e7b89
#
_entry.id   27f06ce89a9969021a6fa97fbd6e7b89
#
_cell.length_a   1.000
_cell.length_b   1.000
_cell.length_c   1.000
_cell.angle_alpha   90.00
_cell.angle_beta   90.00
_cell.angle_gamma   90.00
#
_symmetry.space_group_name_H-M   'P 1'
#
loop_
_entity.id
_entity.type
_entity.pdbx_description
1 polymer ?
#
loop_
_entity_poly.entity_id
_entity_poly.type
_entity_poly.pdbx_seq_one_letter_code
_entity_poly.pdbx_strand_id
1 'polypeptide(L)'
;WLGFTKGGRQDFDTPTYIKSDDEEVFQKGNAFIVLGLDRPSNLFSGFGGSKNTQCAAIDIVAGRLGYRAKKKTKNGKLVHADPSFKHDAARVYLSQKADPDGYFGLAKGSVGNTSKKSPRSTVVLKADTVRMIGRENIKLVTRTDTQNSQGSPLGNAFVGGYGIDLIAMNDDKELQPMVKGDNLRDCLKAIIEAIHDLRDLFDNFIEEDRKLTQSLLKHTHNSPFFGSPTSPAFEFLPAGIESLINKITNVQLQLNTSMQKLNSVQTNYLEVPAGACATKNGKSQYILSRYNNSN
;
A
#
# COMPACT_ATOMS: atom_id res chain seq x y z
N TRP A 1 -39.17 -5.48 -17.46
CA TRP A 1 -38.95 -4.54 -18.58
C TRP A 1 -40.22 -4.45 -19.37
N LEU A 2 -40.98 -3.40 -19.18
CA LEU A 2 -42.05 -3.03 -20.09
C LEU A 2 -41.37 -2.46 -21.34
N GLY A 3 -41.47 -3.17 -22.44
CA GLY A 3 -40.89 -2.73 -23.71
C GLY A 3 -41.50 -1.39 -24.13
N PHE A 4 -40.68 -0.36 -24.15
CA PHE A 4 -41.08 0.91 -24.78
C PHE A 4 -41.10 0.71 -26.28
N THR A 5 -42.30 0.55 -26.81
CA THR A 5 -42.50 0.59 -28.23
C THR A 5 -42.26 2.01 -28.72
N LYS A 6 -41.21 2.18 -29.53
CA LYS A 6 -40.79 3.42 -30.22
C LYS A 6 -40.53 4.59 -29.28
N GLY A 7 -39.42 4.51 -28.52
CA GLY A 7 -38.82 5.70 -27.91
C GLY A 7 -38.48 6.71 -29.01
N GLY A 8 -39.03 7.93 -28.92
CA GLY A 8 -38.64 9.02 -29.80
C GLY A 8 -37.12 9.19 -29.78
N ARG A 9 -36.51 9.42 -30.94
CA ARG A 9 -35.08 9.70 -31.05
C ARG A 9 -34.82 11.00 -30.31
N GLN A 10 -34.17 10.90 -29.14
CA GLN A 10 -33.73 12.08 -28.42
C GLN A 10 -32.54 12.69 -29.20
N ASP A 11 -32.66 13.93 -29.61
CA ASP A 11 -31.55 14.64 -30.26
C ASP A 11 -30.56 15.03 -29.15
N PHE A 12 -29.43 14.38 -29.13
CA PHE A 12 -28.37 14.69 -28.16
C PHE A 12 -27.53 15.85 -28.70
N ASP A 13 -27.26 16.82 -27.85
CA ASP A 13 -26.27 17.85 -28.10
C ASP A 13 -24.88 17.22 -28.23
N THR A 14 -24.45 16.99 -29.45
CA THR A 14 -23.17 16.35 -29.76
C THR A 14 -22.24 17.35 -30.42
N PRO A 15 -21.04 17.60 -29.87
CA PRO A 15 -20.05 18.44 -30.54
C PRO A 15 -19.54 17.78 -31.83
N THR A 16 -19.10 18.57 -32.77
CA THR A 16 -18.45 18.08 -33.98
C THR A 16 -17.02 17.72 -33.68
N TYR A 17 -16.66 16.42 -33.80
CA TYR A 17 -15.30 15.99 -33.60
C TYR A 17 -14.38 16.45 -34.72
N ILE A 18 -13.25 17.05 -34.37
CA ILE A 18 -12.22 17.45 -35.33
C ILE A 18 -11.31 16.24 -35.58
N LYS A 19 -11.55 15.57 -36.69
CA LYS A 19 -10.77 14.42 -37.13
C LYS A 19 -9.43 14.86 -37.71
N SER A 20 -8.34 14.13 -37.41
CA SER A 20 -7.08 14.19 -38.16
C SER A 20 -7.12 13.24 -39.34
N ASP A 21 -6.28 13.48 -40.35
CA ASP A 21 -6.21 12.63 -41.54
C ASP A 21 -5.78 11.18 -41.22
N ASP A 22 -4.99 11.01 -40.17
CA ASP A 22 -4.48 9.71 -39.67
C ASP A 22 -5.44 9.01 -38.72
N GLU A 23 -6.68 9.52 -38.58
CA GLU A 23 -7.67 8.92 -37.67
C GLU A 23 -8.82 8.27 -38.41
N GLU A 24 -9.25 7.11 -37.94
CA GLU A 24 -10.53 6.52 -38.27
C GLU A 24 -11.49 6.68 -37.09
N VAL A 25 -12.68 7.24 -37.34
CA VAL A 25 -13.65 7.61 -36.32
C VAL A 25 -14.97 6.89 -36.53
N PHE A 26 -15.34 6.06 -35.58
CA PHE A 26 -16.67 5.46 -35.46
C PHE A 26 -17.49 6.25 -34.47
N GLN A 27 -18.59 6.83 -34.89
CA GLN A 27 -19.42 7.70 -34.04
C GLN A 27 -20.90 7.35 -34.13
N LYS A 28 -21.56 7.34 -32.98
CA LYS A 28 -23.02 7.34 -32.89
C LYS A 28 -23.47 8.21 -31.71
N GLY A 29 -24.19 9.29 -32.00
CA GLY A 29 -24.49 10.31 -31.01
C GLY A 29 -23.20 10.87 -30.38
N ASN A 30 -23.13 10.97 -29.07
CA ASN A 30 -21.94 11.42 -28.33
C ASN A 30 -21.06 10.25 -27.84
N ALA A 31 -21.03 9.13 -28.57
CA ALA A 31 -20.14 8.02 -28.36
C ALA A 31 -19.18 7.83 -29.53
N PHE A 32 -17.91 7.65 -29.25
CA PHE A 32 -16.82 7.62 -30.23
C PHE A 32 -15.87 6.47 -29.97
N ILE A 33 -15.39 5.86 -31.05
CA ILE A 33 -14.18 5.04 -31.06
C ILE A 33 -13.25 5.68 -32.09
N VAL A 34 -12.09 6.11 -31.69
CA VAL A 34 -11.09 6.75 -32.54
C VAL A 34 -9.86 5.85 -32.57
N LEU A 35 -9.47 5.44 -33.77
CA LEU A 35 -8.27 4.67 -34.04
C LEU A 35 -7.30 5.57 -34.81
N GLY A 36 -6.03 5.59 -34.44
CA GLY A 36 -5.03 6.36 -35.17
C GLY A 36 -3.75 6.63 -34.38
N LEU A 37 -3.20 7.80 -34.59
CA LEU A 37 -2.02 8.27 -33.92
C LEU A 37 -2.39 9.12 -32.70
N ASP A 38 -1.63 8.95 -31.62
CA ASP A 38 -1.86 9.70 -30.37
C ASP A 38 -1.64 11.20 -30.59
N ARG A 39 -2.59 12.02 -30.15
CA ARG A 39 -2.55 13.49 -30.28
C ARG A 39 -3.25 14.18 -29.12
N PRO A 40 -2.64 14.22 -27.94
CA PRO A 40 -3.27 14.86 -26.80
C PRO A 40 -3.48 16.36 -27.09
N SER A 41 -4.73 16.73 -27.38
CA SER A 41 -5.16 18.12 -27.67
C SER A 41 -4.40 18.81 -28.82
N ASN A 42 -4.01 18.07 -29.88
CA ASN A 42 -3.30 18.59 -31.01
C ASN A 42 -3.74 17.87 -32.30
N LEU A 43 -3.93 18.63 -33.41
CA LEU A 43 -4.34 18.07 -34.69
C LEU A 43 -3.21 17.38 -35.46
N PHE A 44 -1.95 17.72 -35.15
CA PHE A 44 -0.79 17.29 -35.94
C PHE A 44 0.10 16.24 -35.26
N SER A 45 -0.32 15.69 -34.16
CA SER A 45 0.58 14.85 -33.40
C SER A 45 0.25 13.38 -33.48
N GLY A 46 1.13 12.56 -33.91
CA GLY A 46 1.32 11.19 -33.45
C GLY A 46 2.30 11.20 -32.26
N PHE A 47 2.03 12.02 -31.21
CA PHE A 47 3.03 12.49 -30.28
C PHE A 47 2.80 11.92 -28.89
N GLY A 48 3.57 10.91 -28.52
CA GLY A 48 3.52 10.29 -27.20
C GLY A 48 4.50 10.90 -26.19
N GLY A 49 4.90 12.15 -26.36
CA GLY A 49 5.87 12.82 -25.49
C GLY A 49 7.00 13.49 -26.28
N SER A 50 7.93 14.17 -25.58
CA SER A 50 9.02 14.91 -26.20
C SER A 50 9.90 14.01 -27.09
N LYS A 51 9.97 14.31 -28.40
CA LYS A 51 10.72 13.56 -29.43
C LYS A 51 10.14 12.17 -29.78
N ASN A 52 8.99 11.78 -29.26
CA ASN A 52 8.36 10.52 -29.62
C ASN A 52 7.20 10.78 -30.56
N THR A 53 7.33 10.38 -31.80
CA THR A 53 6.32 10.45 -32.86
C THR A 53 5.83 9.05 -33.20
N GLN A 54 4.77 8.96 -34.04
CA GLN A 54 4.22 7.68 -34.50
C GLN A 54 3.69 6.79 -33.40
N CYS A 55 3.01 7.36 -32.42
CA CYS A 55 2.42 6.63 -31.31
C CYS A 55 1.01 6.21 -31.67
N ALA A 56 0.78 4.92 -31.88
CA ALA A 56 -0.55 4.40 -32.11
C ALA A 56 -1.43 4.57 -30.85
N ALA A 57 -2.70 4.92 -31.06
CA ALA A 57 -3.66 5.09 -29.97
C ALA A 57 -5.05 4.58 -30.34
N ILE A 58 -5.79 4.16 -29.31
CA ILE A 58 -7.21 3.83 -29.35
C ILE A 58 -7.90 4.65 -28.26
N ASP A 59 -8.90 5.44 -28.63
CA ASP A 59 -9.63 6.29 -27.70
C ASP A 59 -11.13 5.99 -27.79
N ILE A 60 -11.68 5.37 -26.74
CA ILE A 60 -13.10 5.06 -26.64
C ILE A 60 -13.71 6.05 -25.67
N VAL A 61 -14.63 6.90 -26.15
CA VAL A 61 -15.23 7.97 -25.35
C VAL A 61 -16.75 7.92 -25.43
N ALA A 62 -17.38 7.94 -24.26
CA ALA A 62 -18.81 8.21 -24.13
C ALA A 62 -18.98 9.55 -23.41
N GLY A 63 -19.60 10.53 -24.11
CA GLY A 63 -19.79 11.87 -23.59
C GLY A 63 -18.60 12.81 -23.80
N ARG A 64 -18.24 13.09 -25.08
CA ARG A 64 -17.25 14.13 -25.35
C ARG A 64 -17.68 15.47 -24.81
N LEU A 65 -16.76 16.19 -24.20
CA LEU A 65 -16.95 17.42 -23.46
C LEU A 65 -17.88 17.28 -22.22
N GLY A 66 -18.37 16.09 -21.89
CA GLY A 66 -19.21 15.83 -20.71
C GLY A 66 -20.41 16.78 -20.63
N TYR A 67 -20.61 17.45 -19.50
CA TYR A 67 -21.70 18.40 -19.30
C TYR A 67 -21.60 19.69 -20.17
N ARG A 68 -20.45 19.90 -20.79
CA ARG A 68 -20.22 21.05 -21.70
C ARG A 68 -20.58 20.73 -23.15
N ALA A 69 -21.00 19.51 -23.44
CA ALA A 69 -21.38 19.11 -24.79
C ALA A 69 -22.50 19.98 -25.33
N LYS A 70 -22.27 20.57 -26.49
CA LYS A 70 -23.24 21.39 -27.24
C LYS A 70 -22.99 21.23 -28.74
N LYS A 71 -24.05 21.20 -29.53
CA LYS A 71 -23.96 21.17 -31.01
C LYS A 71 -23.60 22.53 -31.57
N LYS A 72 -24.17 23.58 -31.00
CA LYS A 72 -23.95 24.95 -31.40
C LYS A 72 -23.75 25.89 -30.24
N THR A 73 -22.98 26.93 -30.44
CA THR A 73 -22.86 28.05 -29.49
C THR A 73 -24.14 28.87 -29.46
N LYS A 74 -24.28 29.81 -28.53
CA LYS A 74 -25.40 30.76 -28.47
C LYS A 74 -25.54 31.59 -29.79
N ASN A 75 -24.43 31.79 -30.48
CA ASN A 75 -24.38 32.54 -31.75
C ASN A 75 -24.56 31.62 -32.99
N GLY A 76 -25.04 30.39 -32.82
CA GLY A 76 -25.33 29.47 -33.91
C GLY A 76 -24.13 28.78 -34.56
N LYS A 77 -22.88 29.06 -34.13
CA LYS A 77 -21.67 28.42 -34.64
C LYS A 77 -21.56 26.98 -34.08
N LEU A 78 -21.05 26.04 -34.90
CA LEU A 78 -20.79 24.67 -34.48
C LEU A 78 -19.74 24.66 -33.36
N VAL A 79 -19.97 23.80 -32.36
CA VAL A 79 -18.99 23.51 -31.34
C VAL A 79 -18.12 22.36 -31.81
N HIS A 80 -16.83 22.62 -31.86
CA HIS A 80 -15.82 21.63 -32.23
C HIS A 80 -15.19 21.03 -30.99
N ALA A 81 -14.86 19.75 -31.06
CA ALA A 81 -14.16 19.02 -29.98
C ALA A 81 -13.00 18.22 -30.57
N ASP A 82 -11.93 18.20 -29.83
CA ASP A 82 -10.80 17.29 -29.95
C ASP A 82 -10.73 16.37 -28.71
N PRO A 83 -9.76 15.45 -28.57
CA PRO A 83 -9.60 14.67 -27.36
C PRO A 83 -9.39 15.56 -26.12
N SER A 84 -10.32 15.53 -25.19
CA SER A 84 -10.23 16.29 -23.93
C SER A 84 -10.10 15.37 -22.72
N PHE A 85 -8.87 15.16 -22.25
CA PHE A 85 -8.59 14.29 -21.10
C PHE A 85 -9.27 14.76 -19.83
N LYS A 86 -9.54 16.05 -19.71
CA LYS A 86 -10.18 16.65 -18.53
C LYS A 86 -11.70 16.57 -18.57
N HIS A 87 -12.33 16.88 -19.73
CA HIS A 87 -13.77 17.14 -19.79
C HIS A 87 -14.60 15.97 -20.33
N ASP A 88 -14.00 15.04 -21.08
CA ASP A 88 -14.71 13.86 -21.55
C ASP A 88 -15.20 13.02 -20.38
N ALA A 89 -16.47 12.58 -20.43
CA ALA A 89 -17.14 12.00 -19.27
C ALA A 89 -16.59 10.60 -18.93
N ALA A 90 -16.73 9.64 -19.84
CA ALA A 90 -16.17 8.30 -19.65
C ALA A 90 -15.23 7.98 -20.81
N ARG A 91 -14.05 7.43 -20.48
CA ARG A 91 -12.99 7.18 -21.44
C ARG A 91 -12.22 5.91 -21.14
N VAL A 92 -11.94 5.14 -22.19
CA VAL A 92 -10.89 4.13 -22.23
C VAL A 92 -9.83 4.60 -23.20
N TYR A 93 -8.65 4.89 -22.68
CA TYR A 93 -7.55 5.43 -23.47
C TYR A 93 -6.39 4.45 -23.49
N LEU A 94 -5.98 4.01 -24.68
CA LEU A 94 -4.84 3.16 -24.92
C LEU A 94 -3.85 3.92 -25.79
N SER A 95 -2.59 3.97 -25.37
CA SER A 95 -1.53 4.60 -26.17
C SER A 95 -0.25 3.78 -26.13
N GLN A 96 0.43 3.69 -27.27
CA GLN A 96 1.73 3.07 -27.39
C GLN A 96 2.80 3.82 -26.58
N LYS A 97 2.68 5.16 -26.54
CA LYS A 97 3.58 6.02 -25.77
C LYS A 97 2.83 7.27 -25.33
N ALA A 98 2.68 7.47 -24.03
CA ALA A 98 1.99 8.63 -23.49
C ALA A 98 2.58 9.05 -22.12
N ASP A 99 2.17 10.23 -21.69
CA ASP A 99 2.34 10.77 -20.35
C ASP A 99 0.96 10.86 -19.68
N PRO A 100 0.38 9.72 -19.22
CA PRO A 100 -0.95 9.73 -18.64
C PRO A 100 -1.03 10.58 -17.36
N ASP A 101 0.04 10.62 -16.55
CA ASP A 101 0.04 11.42 -15.32
C ASP A 101 -0.14 12.90 -15.64
N GLY A 102 0.56 13.40 -16.66
CA GLY A 102 0.40 14.77 -17.11
C GLY A 102 -0.92 15.04 -17.82
N TYR A 103 -1.43 14.11 -18.64
CA TYR A 103 -2.67 14.32 -19.41
C TYR A 103 -3.92 14.33 -18.53
N PHE A 104 -3.96 13.46 -17.52
CA PHE A 104 -5.09 13.33 -16.62
C PHE A 104 -4.91 14.11 -15.30
N GLY A 105 -3.73 14.70 -15.07
CA GLY A 105 -3.42 15.45 -13.86
C GLY A 105 -3.40 14.53 -12.62
N LEU A 106 -2.73 13.38 -12.72
CA LEU A 106 -2.65 12.39 -11.65
C LEU A 106 -1.56 12.77 -10.65
N ALA A 107 -1.76 12.43 -9.38
CA ALA A 107 -0.71 12.42 -8.37
C ALA A 107 0.41 11.45 -8.80
N LYS A 108 1.66 11.79 -8.48
CA LYS A 108 2.81 11.01 -8.94
C LYS A 108 2.90 9.63 -8.28
N GLY A 109 2.51 9.56 -7.02
CA GLY A 109 2.69 8.34 -6.25
C GLY A 109 4.16 7.98 -6.01
N SER A 110 4.39 6.76 -5.59
CA SER A 110 5.73 6.20 -5.34
C SER A 110 6.24 5.32 -6.49
N VAL A 111 5.34 4.83 -7.36
CA VAL A 111 5.67 3.90 -8.45
C VAL A 111 5.18 4.39 -9.80
N GLY A 112 5.85 3.95 -10.88
CA GLY A 112 5.36 4.02 -12.25
C GLY A 112 5.25 5.41 -12.87
N ASN A 113 5.86 6.43 -12.31
CA ASN A 113 5.75 7.81 -12.79
C ASN A 113 6.09 7.98 -14.28
N THR A 114 5.23 8.69 -15.00
CA THR A 114 5.44 9.06 -16.38
C THR A 114 5.75 10.55 -16.54
N SER A 115 6.28 10.93 -17.67
CA SER A 115 6.50 12.32 -18.04
C SER A 115 6.66 12.46 -19.55
N LYS A 116 6.55 13.68 -20.04
CA LYS A 116 6.83 13.98 -21.46
C LYS A 116 8.21 13.51 -21.94
N LYS A 117 9.20 13.44 -21.03
CA LYS A 117 10.55 12.94 -21.33
C LYS A 117 10.68 11.43 -21.20
N SER A 118 9.77 10.80 -20.46
CA SER A 118 9.76 9.36 -20.19
C SER A 118 8.35 8.79 -20.37
N PRO A 119 7.79 8.85 -21.59
CA PRO A 119 6.48 8.30 -21.88
C PRO A 119 6.49 6.78 -21.82
N ARG A 120 5.32 6.18 -21.56
CA ARG A 120 5.13 4.73 -21.45
C ARG A 120 3.92 4.30 -22.27
N SER A 121 3.89 3.01 -22.65
CA SER A 121 2.62 2.42 -23.08
C SER A 121 1.64 2.45 -21.91
N THR A 122 0.40 2.82 -22.21
CA THR A 122 -0.57 3.08 -21.14
C THR A 122 -1.97 2.64 -21.50
N VAL A 123 -2.71 2.22 -20.48
CA VAL A 123 -4.16 2.01 -20.51
C VAL A 123 -4.74 2.85 -19.38
N VAL A 124 -5.65 3.76 -19.68
CA VAL A 124 -6.34 4.58 -18.68
C VAL A 124 -7.85 4.36 -18.78
N LEU A 125 -8.46 4.07 -17.64
CA LEU A 125 -9.90 4.01 -17.45
C LEU A 125 -10.32 5.22 -16.63
N LYS A 126 -11.15 6.10 -17.19
CA LYS A 126 -11.64 7.30 -16.52
C LYS A 126 -13.15 7.37 -16.62
N ALA A 127 -13.82 7.54 -15.50
CA ALA A 127 -15.26 7.83 -15.40
C ALA A 127 -15.55 8.37 -13.99
N ASP A 128 -16.78 8.90 -13.77
CA ASP A 128 -17.23 9.26 -12.43
C ASP A 128 -17.26 8.05 -11.50
N THR A 129 -17.56 6.87 -12.03
CA THR A 129 -17.51 5.59 -11.29
C THR A 129 -16.87 4.49 -12.12
N VAL A 130 -15.88 3.78 -11.55
CA VAL A 130 -15.24 2.63 -12.18
C VAL A 130 -15.53 1.39 -11.31
N ARG A 131 -16.00 0.31 -11.93
CA ARG A 131 -16.24 -0.98 -11.26
C ARG A 131 -15.54 -2.08 -12.02
N MET A 132 -14.71 -2.86 -11.31
CA MET A 132 -14.07 -4.05 -11.82
C MET A 132 -14.72 -5.26 -11.14
N ILE A 133 -15.43 -6.09 -11.92
CA ILE A 133 -16.19 -7.23 -11.39
C ILE A 133 -15.67 -8.51 -12.04
N GLY A 134 -15.01 -9.35 -11.26
CA GLY A 134 -14.66 -10.71 -11.65
C GLY A 134 -15.58 -11.70 -10.95
N ARG A 135 -16.16 -12.68 -11.66
CA ARG A 135 -17.04 -13.68 -11.06
C ARG A 135 -16.30 -14.62 -10.10
N GLU A 136 -15.05 -14.91 -10.38
CA GLU A 136 -14.24 -15.82 -9.56
C GLU A 136 -13.11 -15.07 -8.83
N ASN A 137 -12.32 -14.28 -9.56
CA ASN A 137 -11.19 -13.57 -8.95
C ASN A 137 -10.74 -12.37 -9.80
N ILE A 138 -9.97 -11.49 -9.16
CA ILE A 138 -9.25 -10.38 -9.82
C ILE A 138 -7.79 -10.51 -9.39
N LYS A 139 -6.86 -10.48 -10.37
CA LYS A 139 -5.42 -10.43 -10.15
C LYS A 139 -4.85 -9.12 -10.69
N LEU A 140 -4.12 -8.39 -9.85
CA LEU A 140 -3.29 -7.25 -10.24
C LEU A 140 -1.83 -7.68 -10.14
N VAL A 141 -1.14 -7.77 -11.28
CA VAL A 141 0.23 -8.28 -11.34
C VAL A 141 1.11 -7.23 -11.99
N THR A 142 2.25 -6.95 -11.37
CA THR A 142 3.26 -6.04 -11.89
C THR A 142 4.57 -6.78 -12.14
N ARG A 143 5.36 -6.29 -13.10
CA ARG A 143 6.70 -6.79 -13.39
C ARG A 143 6.74 -8.26 -13.84
N THR A 144 5.95 -8.58 -14.85
CA THR A 144 6.00 -9.90 -15.51
C THR A 144 7.19 -10.05 -16.44
N ASP A 145 7.74 -8.93 -16.95
CA ASP A 145 8.78 -8.89 -17.97
C ASP A 145 10.10 -8.29 -17.44
N THR A 146 11.18 -8.49 -18.18
CA THR A 146 12.50 -7.91 -17.89
C THR A 146 12.72 -6.55 -18.55
N GLN A 147 11.89 -6.21 -19.55
CA GLN A 147 11.92 -4.95 -20.30
C GLN A 147 10.51 -4.39 -20.44
N ASN A 148 10.41 -3.07 -20.56
CA ASN A 148 9.14 -2.43 -20.92
C ASN A 148 8.87 -2.53 -22.43
N SER A 149 7.70 -2.07 -22.88
CA SER A 149 7.28 -2.09 -24.30
C SER A 149 8.17 -1.29 -25.25
N GLN A 150 9.11 -0.52 -24.73
CA GLN A 150 10.07 0.28 -25.50
C GLN A 150 11.50 -0.30 -25.43
N GLY A 151 11.65 -1.52 -24.91
CA GLY A 151 12.94 -2.20 -24.78
C GLY A 151 13.83 -1.70 -23.64
N SER A 152 13.34 -0.77 -22.80
CA SER A 152 14.11 -0.31 -21.66
C SER A 152 14.12 -1.37 -20.56
N PRO A 153 15.29 -1.75 -20.01
CA PRO A 153 15.34 -2.73 -18.92
C PRO A 153 14.53 -2.28 -17.71
N LEU A 154 13.75 -3.18 -17.16
CA LEU A 154 13.14 -2.99 -15.86
C LEU A 154 14.20 -3.30 -14.81
N GLY A 155 14.63 -2.27 -14.04
CA GLY A 155 15.69 -2.38 -13.05
C GLY A 155 15.49 -3.51 -12.03
N ASN A 156 16.52 -3.79 -11.23
CA ASN A 156 16.46 -4.82 -10.20
C ASN A 156 15.37 -4.53 -9.15
N ALA A 157 14.89 -5.58 -8.49
CA ALA A 157 13.82 -5.53 -7.51
C ALA A 157 14.04 -4.55 -6.33
N PHE A 158 15.27 -4.07 -6.16
CA PHE A 158 15.68 -3.16 -5.07
C PHE A 158 15.71 -1.68 -5.47
N VAL A 159 15.57 -1.36 -6.77
CA VAL A 159 15.46 0.02 -7.23
C VAL A 159 13.99 0.39 -7.25
N GLY A 160 13.59 1.37 -6.46
CA GLY A 160 12.20 1.81 -6.34
C GLY A 160 11.55 2.15 -7.69
N GLY A 161 10.22 2.08 -7.75
CA GLY A 161 9.43 2.43 -8.92
C GLY A 161 8.57 1.30 -9.51
N TYR A 162 8.51 0.14 -8.86
CA TYR A 162 7.63 -0.98 -9.25
C TYR A 162 6.72 -1.35 -8.08
N GLY A 163 5.45 -1.52 -8.36
CA GLY A 163 4.48 -1.90 -7.34
C GLY A 163 3.07 -1.46 -7.69
N ILE A 164 2.26 -1.29 -6.67
CA ILE A 164 0.88 -0.83 -6.77
C ILE A 164 0.69 0.31 -5.77
N ASP A 165 0.29 1.47 -6.26
CA ASP A 165 -0.17 2.58 -5.44
C ASP A 165 -1.69 2.65 -5.49
N LEU A 166 -2.34 2.71 -4.33
CA LEU A 166 -3.76 2.98 -4.16
C LEU A 166 -3.90 4.39 -3.60
N ILE A 167 -4.21 5.35 -4.48
CA ILE A 167 -4.23 6.77 -4.14
C ILE A 167 -5.68 7.26 -4.11
N ALA A 168 -6.17 7.66 -2.95
CA ALA A 168 -7.45 8.30 -2.81
C ALA A 168 -7.32 9.82 -2.98
N MET A 169 -8.39 10.47 -3.46
CA MET A 169 -8.48 11.93 -3.64
C MET A 169 -7.38 12.57 -4.49
N ASN A 170 -6.61 11.76 -5.25
CA ASN A 170 -5.46 12.22 -6.03
C ASN A 170 -4.39 12.93 -5.16
N ASP A 171 -4.22 12.47 -3.91
CA ASP A 171 -3.25 12.99 -2.95
C ASP A 171 -2.23 11.90 -2.60
N ASP A 172 -0.95 12.17 -2.86
CA ASP A 172 0.17 11.24 -2.66
C ASP A 172 1.12 11.65 -1.52
N LYS A 173 0.73 12.66 -0.68
CA LYS A 173 1.63 13.24 0.33
C LYS A 173 1.97 12.29 1.47
N GLU A 174 1.04 11.39 1.82
CA GLU A 174 1.18 10.52 2.99
C GLU A 174 1.00 9.03 2.64
N LEU A 175 1.51 8.61 1.48
CA LEU A 175 1.47 7.22 1.08
C LEU A 175 2.19 6.32 2.10
N GLN A 176 1.47 5.31 2.58
CA GLN A 176 2.00 4.33 3.54
C GLN A 176 2.17 2.95 2.88
N PRO A 177 3.23 2.20 3.24
CA PRO A 177 3.39 0.83 2.78
C PRO A 177 2.24 -0.07 3.26
N MET A 178 1.69 -0.89 2.39
CA MET A 178 0.66 -1.87 2.75
C MET A 178 1.23 -2.94 3.69
N VAL A 179 0.45 -3.32 4.69
CA VAL A 179 0.85 -4.32 5.69
C VAL A 179 0.78 -5.74 5.11
N LYS A 180 1.81 -6.54 5.38
CA LYS A 180 1.85 -7.97 5.10
C LYS A 180 1.20 -8.71 6.25
N GLY A 181 0.01 -9.27 6.02
CA GLY A 181 -0.82 -9.86 7.06
C GLY A 181 -0.14 -10.96 7.87
N ASP A 182 0.54 -11.90 7.24
CA ASP A 182 1.25 -12.98 7.95
C ASP A 182 2.37 -12.46 8.82
N ASN A 183 3.18 -11.52 8.33
CA ASN A 183 4.25 -10.91 9.11
C ASN A 183 3.71 -10.13 10.32
N LEU A 184 2.61 -9.40 10.15
CA LEU A 184 1.95 -8.71 11.27
C LEU A 184 1.43 -9.71 12.31
N ARG A 185 0.78 -10.79 11.88
CA ARG A 185 0.31 -11.85 12.77
C ARG A 185 1.45 -12.45 13.58
N ASP A 186 2.57 -12.76 12.94
CA ASP A 186 3.74 -13.37 13.60
C ASP A 186 4.41 -12.36 14.55
N CYS A 187 4.46 -11.09 14.20
CA CYS A 187 4.90 -10.00 15.09
C CYS A 187 4.03 -9.92 16.35
N LEU A 188 2.70 -9.92 16.19
CA LEU A 188 1.77 -9.86 17.32
C LEU A 188 1.88 -11.10 18.22
N LYS A 189 2.07 -12.30 17.64
CA LYS A 189 2.32 -13.52 18.43
C LYS A 189 3.60 -13.40 19.27
N ALA A 190 4.69 -12.92 18.68
CA ALA A 190 5.95 -12.74 19.40
C ALA A 190 5.83 -11.71 20.54
N ILE A 191 5.02 -10.66 20.36
CA ILE A 191 4.71 -9.70 21.44
C ILE A 191 3.91 -10.37 22.56
N ILE A 192 2.91 -11.20 22.23
CA ILE A 192 2.11 -11.92 23.21
C ILE A 192 2.99 -12.90 24.01
N GLU A 193 3.88 -13.63 23.34
CA GLU A 193 4.85 -14.51 24.01
C GLU A 193 5.76 -13.74 24.98
N ALA A 194 6.25 -12.56 24.58
CA ALA A 194 7.06 -11.72 25.47
C ALA A 194 6.28 -11.21 26.70
N ILE A 195 4.98 -10.95 26.54
CA ILE A 195 4.10 -10.59 27.67
C ILE A 195 3.88 -11.77 28.60
N HIS A 196 3.72 -12.99 28.07
CA HIS A 196 3.63 -14.19 28.90
C HIS A 196 4.93 -14.42 29.71
N ASP A 197 6.09 -14.27 29.08
CA ASP A 197 7.38 -14.38 29.77
C ASP A 197 7.50 -13.34 30.90
N LEU A 198 7.02 -12.12 30.68
CA LEU A 198 7.01 -11.09 31.74
C LEU A 198 6.07 -11.46 32.87
N ARG A 199 4.89 -12.00 32.58
CA ARG A 199 3.95 -12.51 33.60
C ARG A 199 4.58 -13.61 34.44
N ASP A 200 5.21 -14.62 33.81
CA ASP A 200 5.87 -15.73 34.48
C ASP A 200 7.03 -15.24 35.36
N LEU A 201 7.72 -14.17 34.93
CA LEU A 201 8.72 -13.49 35.76
C LEU A 201 8.10 -12.92 37.04
N PHE A 202 6.96 -12.24 36.94
CA PHE A 202 6.25 -11.69 38.10
C PHE A 202 5.74 -12.79 39.02
N ASP A 203 5.19 -13.88 38.49
CA ASP A 203 4.70 -15.01 39.27
C ASP A 203 5.84 -15.65 40.06
N ASN A 204 7.00 -15.83 39.46
CA ASN A 204 8.21 -16.32 40.13
C ASN A 204 8.68 -15.34 41.22
N PHE A 205 8.66 -14.04 40.94
CA PHE A 205 9.03 -13.03 41.94
C PHE A 205 8.11 -13.07 43.16
N ILE A 206 6.80 -13.17 42.96
CA ILE A 206 5.79 -13.26 44.03
C ILE A 206 6.01 -14.53 44.87
N GLU A 207 6.28 -15.68 44.22
CA GLU A 207 6.52 -16.94 44.91
C GLU A 207 7.78 -16.88 45.77
N GLU A 208 8.88 -16.32 45.29
CA GLU A 208 10.11 -16.14 46.09
C GLU A 208 9.90 -15.13 47.23
N ASP A 209 9.14 -14.07 47.01
CA ASP A 209 8.80 -13.12 48.09
C ASP A 209 7.93 -13.77 49.16
N ARG A 210 6.98 -14.63 48.78
CA ARG A 210 6.17 -15.43 49.71
C ARG A 210 7.03 -16.36 50.58
N LYS A 211 8.00 -17.06 50.00
CA LYS A 211 8.94 -17.93 50.72
C LYS A 211 9.77 -17.13 51.74
N LEU A 212 10.28 -15.98 51.35
CA LEU A 212 11.01 -15.09 52.23
C LEU A 212 10.14 -14.62 53.39
N THR A 213 8.93 -14.16 53.12
CA THR A 213 7.97 -13.73 54.13
C THR A 213 7.62 -14.85 55.09
N GLN A 214 7.39 -16.09 54.60
CA GLN A 214 7.15 -17.26 55.47
C GLN A 214 8.35 -17.60 56.38
N SER A 215 9.57 -17.46 55.83
CA SER A 215 10.79 -17.66 56.63
C SER A 215 10.92 -16.61 57.73
N LEU A 216 10.62 -15.35 57.39
CA LEU A 216 10.60 -14.26 58.37
C LEU A 216 9.59 -14.49 59.52
N LEU A 217 8.39 -14.97 59.18
CA LEU A 217 7.34 -15.23 60.16
C LEU A 217 7.64 -16.39 61.11
N LYS A 218 8.44 -17.38 60.65
CA LYS A 218 8.78 -18.59 61.41
C LYS A 218 10.07 -18.46 62.20
N HIS A 219 10.82 -17.37 62.06
CA HIS A 219 12.09 -17.27 62.71
C HIS A 219 11.97 -16.85 64.16
N THR A 220 12.78 -17.46 65.01
CA THR A 220 12.80 -17.25 66.49
C THR A 220 14.22 -17.07 66.95
N HIS A 221 14.42 -16.33 68.07
CA HIS A 221 15.70 -16.23 68.76
C HIS A 221 15.66 -17.06 70.09
N ASN A 222 16.76 -17.56 70.49
CA ASN A 222 16.88 -18.21 71.81
C ASN A 222 17.23 -17.18 72.90
N SER A 223 16.49 -17.18 73.96
CA SER A 223 16.81 -16.37 75.16
C SER A 223 18.12 -16.78 75.76
N PRO A 224 19.06 -15.87 76.07
CA PRO A 224 20.30 -16.18 76.68
C PRO A 224 20.15 -16.67 78.17
N PHE A 225 18.98 -16.42 78.78
CA PHE A 225 18.76 -16.74 80.16
C PHE A 225 18.06 -18.10 80.42
N PHE A 226 17.20 -18.56 79.54
CA PHE A 226 16.38 -19.74 79.72
C PHE A 226 16.32 -20.68 78.51
N GLY A 227 17.07 -20.39 77.47
CA GLY A 227 17.06 -21.20 76.24
C GLY A 227 15.72 -21.22 75.46
N SER A 228 14.74 -20.45 75.93
CA SER A 228 13.46 -20.38 75.27
C SER A 228 13.56 -19.56 73.91
N PRO A 229 12.97 -20.03 72.84
CA PRO A 229 12.97 -19.26 71.56
C PRO A 229 12.20 -17.95 71.76
N THR A 230 12.88 -16.80 71.53
CA THR A 230 12.32 -15.47 71.73
C THR A 230 12.28 -14.62 70.51
N SER A 231 13.05 -15.01 69.51
CA SER A 231 13.11 -14.28 68.26
C SER A 231 13.86 -15.07 67.18
N PRO A 232 13.96 -14.61 65.99
CA PRO A 232 14.45 -15.33 64.80
C PRO A 232 15.78 -16.02 65.03
N ALA A 233 15.83 -17.31 64.70
CA ALA A 233 17.04 -18.14 64.86
C ALA A 233 18.07 -17.78 63.76
N PHE A 234 19.34 -18.07 64.08
CA PHE A 234 20.47 -17.86 63.16
C PHE A 234 20.31 -18.67 61.84
N GLU A 235 19.46 -19.68 61.83
CA GLU A 235 19.08 -20.50 60.64
C GLU A 235 18.35 -19.73 59.56
N PHE A 236 17.78 -18.58 59.90
CA PHE A 236 17.09 -17.74 58.92
C PHE A 236 18.05 -17.07 57.90
N LEU A 237 19.25 -16.71 58.32
CA LEU A 237 20.21 -15.99 57.49
C LEU A 237 20.61 -16.73 56.22
N PRO A 238 20.96 -18.04 56.24
CA PRO A 238 21.29 -18.78 55.03
C PRO A 238 20.11 -18.89 54.06
N ALA A 239 18.93 -19.23 54.55
CA ALA A 239 17.73 -19.35 53.70
C ALA A 239 17.29 -18.02 53.09
N GLY A 240 17.42 -16.93 53.83
CA GLY A 240 17.14 -15.58 53.32
C GLY A 240 18.13 -15.13 52.25
N ILE A 241 19.42 -15.41 52.45
CA ILE A 241 20.47 -15.08 51.47
C ILE A 241 20.30 -15.94 50.23
N GLU A 242 20.04 -17.24 50.35
CA GLU A 242 19.82 -18.14 49.23
C GLU A 242 18.59 -17.69 48.38
N SER A 243 17.46 -17.36 49.06
CA SER A 243 16.27 -16.84 48.40
C SER A 243 16.57 -15.53 47.64
N LEU A 244 17.36 -14.66 48.26
CA LEU A 244 17.73 -13.37 47.65
C LEU A 244 18.64 -13.56 46.42
N ILE A 245 19.61 -14.45 46.48
CA ILE A 245 20.50 -14.78 45.36
C ILE A 245 19.70 -15.42 44.24
N ASN A 246 18.85 -16.40 44.54
CA ASN A 246 18.00 -17.05 43.53
C ASN A 246 17.06 -16.05 42.88
N LYS A 247 16.46 -15.16 43.65
CA LYS A 247 15.59 -14.07 43.17
C LYS A 247 16.33 -13.16 42.18
N ILE A 248 17.49 -12.66 42.58
CA ILE A 248 18.29 -11.74 41.72
C ILE A 248 18.75 -12.48 40.46
N THR A 249 19.30 -13.68 40.57
CA THR A 249 19.86 -14.42 39.43
C THR A 249 18.77 -14.85 38.44
N ASN A 250 17.69 -15.42 38.91
CA ASN A 250 16.60 -15.92 38.08
C ASN A 250 15.83 -14.77 37.41
N VAL A 251 15.50 -13.73 38.18
CA VAL A 251 14.82 -12.53 37.67
C VAL A 251 15.68 -11.85 36.61
N GLN A 252 16.97 -11.69 36.85
CA GLN A 252 17.88 -11.04 35.91
C GLN A 252 18.06 -11.85 34.63
N LEU A 253 18.16 -13.19 34.72
CA LEU A 253 18.25 -14.06 33.54
C LEU A 253 16.97 -14.03 32.70
N GLN A 254 15.80 -14.12 33.37
CA GLN A 254 14.50 -14.07 32.66
C GLN A 254 14.25 -12.70 32.04
N LEU A 255 14.58 -11.61 32.71
CA LEU A 255 14.47 -10.25 32.19
C LEU A 255 15.33 -10.08 30.95
N ASN A 256 16.59 -10.53 31.00
CA ASN A 256 17.49 -10.46 29.84
C ASN A 256 16.94 -11.27 28.64
N THR A 257 16.38 -12.44 28.89
CA THR A 257 15.78 -13.29 27.85
C THR A 257 14.56 -12.60 27.22
N SER A 258 13.67 -12.02 28.03
CA SER A 258 12.51 -11.28 27.55
C SER A 258 12.90 -10.03 26.76
N MET A 259 13.92 -9.30 27.23
CA MET A 259 14.46 -8.15 26.50
C MET A 259 15.07 -8.54 25.15
N GLN A 260 15.78 -9.66 25.06
CA GLN A 260 16.30 -10.18 23.79
C GLN A 260 15.17 -10.55 22.81
N LYS A 261 14.08 -11.16 23.30
CA LYS A 261 12.91 -11.45 22.47
C LYS A 261 12.26 -10.18 21.93
N LEU A 262 12.04 -9.16 22.77
CA LEU A 262 11.50 -7.87 22.37
C LEU A 262 12.41 -7.15 21.37
N ASN A 263 13.70 -7.13 21.57
CA ASN A 263 14.67 -6.57 20.64
C ASN A 263 14.64 -7.31 19.29
N SER A 264 14.47 -8.63 19.31
CA SER A 264 14.31 -9.45 18.11
C SER A 264 13.02 -9.08 17.34
N VAL A 265 11.91 -8.84 18.06
CA VAL A 265 10.65 -8.37 17.44
C VAL A 265 10.87 -7.02 16.77
N GLN A 266 11.47 -6.08 17.46
CA GLN A 266 11.77 -4.74 16.94
C GLN A 266 12.63 -4.83 15.67
N THR A 267 13.75 -5.54 15.73
CA THR A 267 14.71 -5.64 14.62
C THR A 267 14.16 -6.40 13.41
N ASN A 268 13.43 -7.50 13.63
CA ASN A 268 13.00 -8.37 12.54
C ASN A 268 11.71 -7.92 11.86
N TYR A 269 10.77 -7.34 12.60
CA TYR A 269 9.44 -7.03 12.12
C TYR A 269 9.18 -5.54 11.93
N LEU A 270 9.73 -4.68 12.78
CA LEU A 270 9.41 -3.24 12.80
C LEU A 270 10.52 -2.37 12.20
N GLU A 271 11.79 -2.72 12.42
CA GLU A 271 12.94 -1.98 11.91
C GLU A 271 13.73 -2.84 10.94
N VAL A 272 13.91 -2.34 9.71
CA VAL A 272 14.80 -2.96 8.73
C VAL A 272 15.99 -2.02 8.52
N PRO A 273 17.20 -2.40 8.94
CA PRO A 273 18.39 -1.61 8.63
C PRO A 273 18.52 -1.36 7.13
N ALA A 274 18.98 -0.19 6.73
CA ALA A 274 19.21 0.16 5.34
C ALA A 274 20.06 -0.92 4.64
N GLY A 275 19.50 -1.60 3.65
CA GLY A 275 20.17 -2.66 2.88
C GLY A 275 20.05 -4.08 3.43
N ALA A 276 19.54 -4.29 4.64
CA ALA A 276 19.32 -5.61 5.21
C ALA A 276 17.83 -6.03 5.14
N CYS A 277 17.59 -7.31 4.90
CA CYS A 277 16.29 -7.93 5.05
C CYS A 277 16.37 -8.94 6.19
N ALA A 278 15.65 -8.70 7.29
CA ALA A 278 15.42 -9.76 8.24
C ALA A 278 14.67 -10.89 7.51
N THR A 279 15.31 -12.04 7.35
CA THR A 279 14.74 -13.17 6.61
C THR A 279 14.62 -14.39 7.52
N LYS A 280 13.46 -15.03 7.47
CA LYS A 280 13.23 -16.36 8.02
C LYS A 280 12.86 -17.28 6.86
N ASN A 281 13.61 -18.36 6.68
CA ASN A 281 13.42 -19.29 5.56
C ASN A 281 13.43 -18.59 4.18
N GLY A 282 14.32 -17.61 3.97
CA GLY A 282 14.44 -16.85 2.72
C GLY A 282 13.34 -15.80 2.48
N LYS A 283 12.40 -15.61 3.42
CA LYS A 283 11.32 -14.63 3.32
C LYS A 283 11.54 -13.47 4.29
N SER A 284 11.30 -12.25 3.83
CA SER A 284 11.35 -11.06 4.69
C SER A 284 10.27 -11.13 5.78
N GLN A 285 10.67 -10.91 7.02
CA GLN A 285 9.77 -10.82 8.18
C GLN A 285 9.19 -9.41 8.38
N TYR A 286 9.71 -8.40 7.70
CA TYR A 286 9.25 -7.02 7.81
C TYR A 286 7.76 -6.89 7.50
N ILE A 287 7.01 -6.22 8.38
CA ILE A 287 5.54 -6.17 8.32
C ILE A 287 5.00 -5.31 7.18
N LEU A 288 5.79 -4.36 6.68
CA LEU A 288 5.36 -3.45 5.62
C LEU A 288 5.75 -3.96 4.23
N SER A 289 4.93 -3.68 3.24
CA SER A 289 5.25 -3.95 1.84
C SER A 289 6.29 -2.95 1.34
N ARG A 290 7.23 -3.41 0.52
CA ARG A 290 8.19 -2.55 -0.18
C ARG A 290 7.65 -1.99 -1.50
N TYR A 291 6.59 -2.60 -2.02
CA TYR A 291 6.14 -2.37 -3.39
C TYR A 291 4.71 -1.85 -3.48
N ASN A 292 3.93 -1.95 -2.40
CA ASN A 292 2.53 -1.58 -2.42
C ASN A 292 2.25 -0.56 -1.34
N ASN A 293 1.63 0.56 -1.72
CA ASN A 293 1.33 1.67 -0.84
C ASN A 293 -0.13 2.09 -0.99
N SER A 294 -0.66 2.71 0.06
CA SER A 294 -1.97 3.34 0.07
C SER A 294 -1.94 4.58 0.95
N ASN A 295 -2.85 5.49 0.75
CA ASN A 295 -3.16 6.60 1.64
C ASN A 295 -4.56 6.47 2.21
#